data_29bb71dcc3dab519a3f3985db1bc3ba0
#
_entry.id   29bb71dcc3dab519a3f3985db1bc3ba0
#
_cell.length_a   1.000
_cell.length_b   1.000
_cell.length_c   1.000
_cell.angle_alpha   90.00
_cell.angle_beta   90.00
_cell.angle_gamma   90.00
#
_symmetry.space_group_name_H-M   'P 1'
#
loop_
_entity.id
_entity.type
_entity.pdbx_description
1 polymer ?
#
loop_
_entity_poly.entity_id
_entity_poly.type
_entity_poly.pdbx_seq_one_letter_code
_entity_poly.pdbx_strand_id
1 'polypeptide(L)'
;DANIIVRGAPPDGMNDWSALLARGNHPFDAPTPVTGADLLNIQYTSGTTGMPKGCLLTHDYWIRTGYSLAITRGDGIENVLVWAPGYYMDGMWQILSSFFLDATAYVARRMSMSRFFDWLRNYRINTCTFPEPALKVFPPSEADKNLVLKFVYAFGWRPESKREAEERFGCHACDAHGMTELGTATTTPIHAGEKNFERTCGMPTPDRRLK
;
A
#
# COMPACT_ATOMS: atom_id res chain seq x y z
N ASP A 1 30.90 -8.52 13.49
CA ASP A 1 30.16 -9.78 13.26
C ASP A 1 28.67 -9.47 13.29
N ALA A 2 27.99 -9.74 12.19
CA ALA A 2 26.56 -9.50 12.12
C ALA A 2 25.80 -10.61 12.85
N ASN A 3 24.88 -10.26 13.76
CA ASN A 3 23.97 -11.22 14.34
C ASN A 3 22.94 -11.65 13.28
N ILE A 4 23.15 -12.80 12.65
CA ILE A 4 22.23 -13.35 11.66
C ILE A 4 21.19 -14.19 12.37
N ILE A 5 19.92 -13.89 12.14
CA ILE A 5 18.77 -14.58 12.71
C ILE A 5 18.05 -15.33 11.58
N VAL A 6 17.87 -16.63 11.74
CA VAL A 6 17.27 -17.51 10.73
C VAL A 6 15.95 -18.09 11.26
N ARG A 7 14.92 -18.05 10.44
CA ARG A 7 13.66 -18.73 10.71
C ARG A 7 13.71 -20.14 10.11
N GLY A 8 13.71 -21.15 10.96
CA GLY A 8 13.91 -22.56 10.61
C GLY A 8 15.21 -23.07 11.23
N ALA A 9 15.77 -24.15 10.73
CA ALA A 9 17.02 -24.71 11.25
C ALA A 9 18.20 -23.78 10.86
N PRO A 10 18.83 -23.05 11.79
CA PRO A 10 19.94 -22.16 11.48
C PRO A 10 21.23 -22.98 11.25
N PRO A 11 22.08 -22.57 10.30
CA PRO A 11 23.47 -23.03 10.23
C PRO A 11 24.25 -22.69 11.50
N ASP A 12 25.40 -23.37 11.70
CA ASP A 12 26.27 -23.11 12.82
C ASP A 12 26.71 -21.62 12.87
N GLY A 13 26.68 -21.05 14.07
CA GLY A 13 27.05 -19.65 14.31
C GLY A 13 25.92 -18.63 14.03
N MET A 14 24.74 -19.06 13.64
CA MET A 14 23.57 -18.20 13.47
C MET A 14 22.55 -18.41 14.58
N ASN A 15 21.70 -17.42 14.82
CA ASN A 15 20.67 -17.47 15.84
C ASN A 15 19.35 -18.04 15.31
N ASP A 16 18.72 -18.93 16.08
CA ASP A 16 17.37 -19.41 15.80
C ASP A 16 16.33 -18.35 16.20
N TRP A 17 15.50 -17.96 15.26
CA TRP A 17 14.37 -17.05 15.48
C TRP A 17 13.44 -17.52 16.60
N SER A 18 13.09 -18.81 16.62
CA SER A 18 12.16 -19.35 17.62
C SER A 18 12.76 -19.33 19.03
N ALA A 19 14.05 -19.63 19.14
CA ALA A 19 14.78 -19.57 20.41
C ALA A 19 14.89 -18.12 20.93
N LEU A 20 15.08 -17.14 20.05
CA LEU A 20 15.08 -15.73 20.43
C LEU A 20 13.71 -15.25 20.90
N LEU A 21 12.66 -15.64 20.19
CA LEU A 21 11.28 -15.31 20.62
C LEU A 21 10.95 -15.89 21.99
N ALA A 22 11.37 -17.13 22.28
CA ALA A 22 11.16 -17.75 23.58
C ALA A 22 11.86 -17.04 24.75
N ARG A 23 12.96 -16.32 24.47
CA ARG A 23 13.67 -15.49 25.45
C ARG A 23 13.06 -14.10 25.63
N GLY A 24 12.28 -13.63 24.65
CA GLY A 24 11.76 -12.27 24.55
C GLY A 24 10.51 -11.98 25.39
N ASN A 25 10.25 -12.74 26.46
CA ASN A 25 9.07 -12.59 27.32
C ASN A 25 9.15 -11.44 28.34
N HIS A 26 10.07 -10.51 28.16
CA HIS A 26 10.20 -9.36 29.06
C HIS A 26 9.77 -8.07 28.34
N PRO A 27 9.14 -7.12 29.07
CA PRO A 27 8.90 -5.78 28.52
C PRO A 27 10.22 -5.19 28.01
N PHE A 28 10.19 -4.65 26.81
CA PHE A 28 11.33 -3.95 26.22
C PHE A 28 11.17 -2.45 26.47
N ASP A 29 12.04 -1.90 27.31
CA ASP A 29 12.18 -0.47 27.46
C ASP A 29 13.25 0.02 26.48
N ALA A 30 12.85 0.84 25.52
CA ALA A 30 13.80 1.43 24.58
C ALA A 30 14.79 2.31 25.36
N PRO A 31 16.11 2.13 25.21
CA PRO A 31 17.12 2.90 25.95
C PRO A 31 17.10 4.38 25.60
N THR A 32 16.50 4.73 24.46
CA THR A 32 16.32 6.10 23.97
C THR A 32 14.92 6.23 23.38
N PRO A 33 14.19 7.32 23.67
CA PRO A 33 12.91 7.56 23.05
C PRO A 33 13.06 7.69 21.52
N VAL A 34 12.22 6.99 20.78
CA VAL A 34 12.16 7.08 19.32
C VAL A 34 11.33 8.30 18.92
N THR A 35 11.86 9.11 18.02
CA THR A 35 11.22 10.31 17.48
C THR A 35 10.83 10.14 16.02
N GLY A 36 9.99 11.03 15.50
CA GLY A 36 9.63 11.03 14.09
C GLY A 36 10.81 11.21 13.13
N ALA A 37 11.87 11.86 13.58
CA ALA A 37 13.09 12.10 12.78
C ALA A 37 14.04 10.89 12.71
N ASP A 38 13.85 9.91 13.59
CA ASP A 38 14.69 8.72 13.59
C ASP A 38 14.43 7.87 12.35
N LEU A 39 15.52 7.20 11.88
CA LEU A 39 15.45 6.32 10.73
C LEU A 39 14.65 5.06 11.07
N LEU A 40 13.59 4.80 10.29
CA LEU A 40 12.82 3.55 10.40
C LEU A 40 13.43 2.44 9.55
N ASN A 41 13.69 2.72 8.27
CA ASN A 41 14.21 1.73 7.34
C ASN A 41 14.99 2.36 6.19
N ILE A 42 15.73 1.50 5.47
CA ILE A 42 16.35 1.82 4.20
C ILE A 42 15.60 1.06 3.12
N GLN A 43 15.00 1.78 2.19
CA GLN A 43 14.28 1.18 1.07
C GLN A 43 15.03 1.38 -0.23
N TYR A 44 15.32 0.29 -0.93
CA TYR A 44 16.06 0.34 -2.17
C TYR A 44 15.15 0.61 -3.37
N THR A 45 15.62 1.47 -4.27
CA THR A 45 15.02 1.71 -5.59
C THR A 45 15.94 1.18 -6.68
N SER A 46 15.35 0.83 -7.84
CA SER A 46 16.11 0.27 -8.97
C SER A 46 17.17 1.21 -9.57
N GLY A 47 17.07 2.51 -9.26
CA GLY A 47 17.98 3.54 -9.77
C GLY A 47 18.00 3.62 -11.30
N THR A 48 17.84 4.82 -11.84
CA THR A 48 17.90 5.07 -13.30
C THR A 48 19.31 4.92 -13.89
N THR A 49 20.34 4.84 -13.04
CA THR A 49 21.77 4.84 -13.41
C THR A 49 22.47 3.51 -13.15
N GLY A 50 21.74 2.43 -12.92
CA GLY A 50 22.24 1.06 -12.83
C GLY A 50 22.43 0.50 -11.43
N MET A 51 22.97 1.25 -10.46
CA MET A 51 23.10 0.77 -9.09
C MET A 51 21.88 1.12 -8.24
N PRO A 52 21.36 0.16 -7.45
CA PRO A 52 20.26 0.44 -6.52
C PRO A 52 20.64 1.54 -5.53
N LYS A 53 19.69 2.44 -5.25
CA LYS A 53 19.86 3.52 -4.26
C LYS A 53 19.03 3.20 -3.02
N GLY A 54 19.65 3.32 -1.84
CA GLY A 54 18.96 3.16 -0.56
C GLY A 54 18.39 4.49 -0.08
N CYS A 55 17.07 4.61 -0.06
CA CYS A 55 16.37 5.76 0.49
C CYS A 55 16.26 5.60 2.00
N LEU A 56 16.78 6.58 2.74
CA LEU A 56 16.68 6.64 4.20
C LEU A 56 15.30 7.19 4.58
N LEU A 57 14.44 6.36 5.12
CA LEU A 57 13.06 6.72 5.44
C LEU A 57 12.86 6.76 6.95
N THR A 58 12.35 7.89 7.44
CA THR A 58 12.10 8.15 8.85
C THR A 58 10.72 7.68 9.29
N HIS A 59 10.47 7.65 10.61
CA HIS A 59 9.14 7.40 11.16
C HIS A 59 8.13 8.44 10.66
N ASP A 60 8.49 9.74 10.67
CA ASP A 60 7.63 10.82 10.16
C ASP A 60 7.25 10.63 8.69
N TYR A 61 8.18 10.18 7.86
CA TYR A 61 7.91 9.91 6.45
C TYR A 61 6.76 8.90 6.29
N TRP A 62 6.81 7.79 7.01
CA TRP A 62 5.80 6.75 6.93
C TRP A 62 4.46 7.15 7.51
N ILE A 63 4.46 7.86 8.65
CA ILE A 63 3.26 8.40 9.27
C ILE A 63 2.56 9.37 8.30
N ARG A 64 3.30 10.31 7.73
CA ARG A 64 2.76 11.28 6.76
C ARG A 64 2.21 10.59 5.51
N THR A 65 2.94 9.62 4.96
CA THR A 65 2.50 8.87 3.77
C THR A 65 1.21 8.11 4.06
N GLY A 66 1.11 7.40 5.17
CA GLY A 66 -0.10 6.69 5.56
C GLY A 66 -1.28 7.63 5.81
N TYR A 67 -1.06 8.74 6.52
CA TYR A 67 -2.08 9.74 6.79
C TYR A 67 -2.60 10.42 5.52
N SER A 68 -1.71 10.92 4.67
CA SER A 68 -2.08 11.61 3.42
C SER A 68 -2.97 10.73 2.53
N LEU A 69 -2.69 9.44 2.48
CA LEU A 69 -3.50 8.51 1.70
C LEU A 69 -4.84 8.20 2.38
N ALA A 70 -4.86 8.11 3.70
CA ALA A 70 -6.10 7.89 4.43
C ALA A 70 -7.12 9.02 4.19
N ILE A 71 -6.69 10.28 4.33
CA ILE A 71 -7.60 11.43 4.18
C ILE A 71 -8.07 11.66 2.73
N THR A 72 -7.43 11.07 1.75
CA THR A 72 -7.82 11.17 0.33
C THR A 72 -8.77 10.05 -0.11
N ARG A 73 -9.01 9.05 0.73
CA ARG A 73 -9.87 7.89 0.40
C ARG A 73 -11.37 8.11 0.63
N GLY A 74 -11.75 9.17 1.31
CA GLY A 74 -13.13 9.42 1.70
C GLY A 74 -13.62 8.51 2.84
N ASP A 75 -14.90 8.65 3.18
CA ASP A 75 -15.51 7.97 4.32
C ASP A 75 -15.91 6.52 4.01
N GLY A 76 -16.03 5.74 5.08
CA GLY A 76 -16.62 4.40 5.03
C GLY A 76 -15.70 3.33 4.42
N ILE A 77 -14.40 3.50 4.45
CA ILE A 77 -13.44 2.45 4.15
C ILE A 77 -13.25 1.60 5.40
N GLU A 78 -13.70 0.35 5.36
CA GLU A 78 -13.63 -0.59 6.48
C GLU A 78 -12.63 -1.71 6.23
N ASN A 79 -12.44 -2.11 4.96
CA ASN A 79 -11.65 -3.27 4.56
C ASN A 79 -10.70 -2.92 3.43
N VAL A 80 -9.40 -3.05 3.68
CA VAL A 80 -8.31 -2.74 2.74
C VAL A 80 -7.61 -4.03 2.35
N LEU A 81 -7.50 -4.35 1.06
CA LEU A 81 -6.69 -5.47 0.60
C LEU A 81 -5.26 -5.00 0.31
N VAL A 82 -4.31 -5.57 1.02
CA VAL A 82 -2.88 -5.33 0.86
C VAL A 82 -2.23 -6.58 0.28
N TRP A 83 -1.95 -6.60 -1.01
CA TRP A 83 -1.31 -7.73 -1.67
C TRP A 83 0.16 -7.47 -2.05
N ALA A 84 0.57 -6.22 -2.04
CA ALA A 84 1.97 -5.87 -2.23
C ALA A 84 2.79 -6.26 -0.99
N PRO A 85 4.04 -6.70 -1.16
CA PRO A 85 4.89 -7.07 -0.03
C PRO A 85 5.15 -5.90 0.91
N GLY A 86 5.25 -6.17 2.23
CA GLY A 86 5.55 -5.16 3.24
C GLY A 86 6.94 -4.52 3.13
N TYR A 87 7.86 -5.14 2.37
CA TYR A 87 9.16 -4.53 2.04
C TYR A 87 9.10 -3.59 0.83
N TYR A 88 7.93 -3.43 0.21
CA TYR A 88 7.68 -2.49 -0.88
C TYR A 88 6.78 -1.36 -0.39
N MET A 89 6.94 -0.19 -0.96
CA MET A 89 6.17 0.98 -0.54
C MET A 89 4.67 0.74 -0.52
N ASP A 90 4.14 0.13 -1.58
CA ASP A 90 2.70 -0.08 -1.75
C ASP A 90 2.10 -0.92 -0.61
N GLY A 91 2.79 -1.95 -0.13
CA GLY A 91 2.33 -2.73 1.01
C GLY A 91 2.32 -1.95 2.32
N MET A 92 3.42 -1.26 2.60
CA MET A 92 3.60 -0.58 3.88
C MET A 92 2.62 0.61 4.06
N TRP A 93 2.51 1.49 3.06
CA TRP A 93 1.64 2.65 3.22
C TRP A 93 0.15 2.27 3.29
N GLN A 94 -0.28 1.19 2.62
CA GLN A 94 -1.66 0.70 2.71
C GLN A 94 -1.97 0.17 4.12
N ILE A 95 -1.04 -0.56 4.74
CA ILE A 95 -1.17 -0.99 6.13
C ILE A 95 -1.29 0.23 7.06
N LEU A 96 -0.38 1.20 6.91
CA LEU A 96 -0.40 2.41 7.74
C LEU A 96 -1.67 3.24 7.54
N SER A 97 -2.12 3.40 6.29
CA SER A 97 -3.37 4.13 6.04
C SER A 97 -4.60 3.42 6.65
N SER A 98 -4.57 2.09 6.77
CA SER A 98 -5.65 1.36 7.43
C SER A 98 -5.78 1.73 8.91
N PHE A 99 -4.67 1.97 9.61
CA PHE A 99 -4.72 2.45 11.00
C PHE A 99 -5.38 3.83 11.14
N PHE A 100 -5.08 4.75 10.23
CA PHE A 100 -5.71 6.08 10.25
C PHE A 100 -7.19 6.06 9.85
N LEU A 101 -7.62 5.03 9.14
CA LEU A 101 -9.01 4.84 8.72
C LEU A 101 -9.84 4.03 9.73
N ASP A 102 -9.22 3.52 10.78
CA ASP A 102 -9.83 2.51 11.67
C ASP A 102 -10.37 1.30 10.88
N ALA A 103 -9.63 0.88 9.86
CA ALA A 103 -10.00 -0.14 8.91
C ALA A 103 -9.18 -1.43 9.10
N THR A 104 -9.77 -2.55 8.72
CA THR A 104 -9.09 -3.85 8.71
C THR A 104 -8.21 -3.99 7.47
N ALA A 105 -6.92 -4.25 7.66
CA ALA A 105 -5.99 -4.59 6.59
C ALA A 105 -5.96 -6.11 6.36
N TYR A 106 -6.43 -6.57 5.22
CA TYR A 106 -6.30 -7.96 4.78
C TYR A 106 -5.01 -8.13 4.00
N VAL A 107 -3.99 -8.65 4.66
CA VAL A 107 -2.64 -8.78 4.09
C VAL A 107 -2.49 -10.12 3.40
N ALA A 108 -2.39 -10.11 2.07
CA ALA A 108 -2.11 -11.31 1.30
C ALA A 108 -0.61 -11.63 1.35
N ARG A 109 -0.27 -12.90 1.51
CA ARG A 109 1.13 -13.34 1.53
C ARG A 109 1.90 -12.98 0.25
N ARG A 110 1.18 -12.96 -0.89
CA ARG A 110 1.68 -12.57 -2.22
C ARG A 110 0.49 -12.32 -3.14
N MET A 111 0.70 -11.57 -4.20
CA MET A 111 -0.30 -11.42 -5.26
C MET A 111 -0.68 -12.78 -5.85
N SER A 112 -1.98 -12.98 -6.05
CA SER A 112 -2.54 -14.13 -6.74
C SER A 112 -3.69 -13.68 -7.62
N MET A 113 -3.46 -13.64 -8.93
CA MET A 113 -4.48 -13.23 -9.89
C MET A 113 -5.74 -14.10 -9.78
N SER A 114 -5.58 -15.42 -9.69
CA SER A 114 -6.70 -16.37 -9.59
C SER A 114 -7.57 -16.22 -8.33
N ARG A 115 -7.01 -15.66 -7.24
CA ARG A 115 -7.73 -15.43 -5.97
C ARG A 115 -8.17 -13.99 -5.79
N PHE A 116 -7.76 -13.08 -6.66
CA PHE A 116 -7.93 -11.65 -6.44
C PHE A 116 -9.40 -11.28 -6.23
N PHE A 117 -10.27 -11.69 -7.15
CA PHE A 117 -11.70 -11.41 -7.04
C PHE A 117 -12.38 -12.14 -5.87
N ASP A 118 -11.90 -13.34 -5.50
CA ASP A 118 -12.39 -14.03 -4.31
C ASP A 118 -12.04 -13.27 -3.03
N TRP A 119 -10.86 -12.70 -2.96
CA TRP A 119 -10.49 -11.85 -1.83
C TRP A 119 -11.38 -10.61 -1.76
N LEU A 120 -11.63 -9.94 -2.89
CA LEU A 120 -12.51 -8.77 -2.93
C LEU A 120 -13.91 -9.10 -2.39
N ARG A 121 -14.48 -10.24 -2.79
CA ARG A 121 -15.80 -10.70 -2.35
C ARG A 121 -15.82 -11.17 -0.90
N ASN A 122 -14.97 -12.13 -0.57
CA ASN A 122 -15.01 -12.85 0.70
C ASN A 122 -14.66 -11.94 1.88
N TYR A 123 -13.78 -10.98 1.68
CA TYR A 123 -13.38 -10.03 2.71
C TYR A 123 -14.07 -8.67 2.57
N ARG A 124 -15.07 -8.55 1.68
CA ARG A 124 -15.84 -7.32 1.45
C ARG A 124 -14.92 -6.09 1.30
N ILE A 125 -13.91 -6.20 0.46
CA ILE A 125 -12.89 -5.17 0.28
C ILE A 125 -13.49 -3.89 -0.28
N ASN A 126 -13.20 -2.77 0.37
CA ASN A 126 -13.61 -1.44 -0.08
C ASN A 126 -12.55 -0.76 -0.95
N THR A 127 -11.27 -1.05 -0.70
CA THR A 127 -10.15 -0.41 -1.41
C THR A 127 -8.92 -1.31 -1.52
N CYS A 128 -8.20 -1.14 -2.60
CA CYS A 128 -6.90 -1.78 -2.85
C CYS A 128 -6.14 -1.06 -3.97
N THR A 129 -4.86 -1.36 -4.14
CA THR A 129 -4.21 -1.18 -5.44
C THR A 129 -4.76 -2.26 -6.37
N PHE A 130 -5.41 -1.85 -7.45
CA PHE A 130 -6.04 -2.80 -8.37
C PHE A 130 -5.09 -3.06 -9.56
N PRO A 131 -4.80 -4.32 -9.90
CA PRO A 131 -3.95 -4.63 -11.03
C PRO A 131 -4.74 -4.51 -12.35
N GLU A 132 -4.38 -3.58 -13.24
CA GLU A 132 -5.06 -3.40 -14.53
C GLU A 132 -5.25 -4.71 -15.33
N PRO A 133 -4.28 -5.65 -15.36
CA PRO A 133 -4.47 -6.91 -16.06
C PRO A 133 -5.66 -7.74 -15.57
N ALA A 134 -6.12 -7.56 -14.33
CA ALA A 134 -7.26 -8.29 -13.80
C ALA A 134 -8.57 -7.99 -14.57
N LEU A 135 -8.72 -6.79 -15.12
CA LEU A 135 -9.87 -6.44 -15.96
C LEU A 135 -9.96 -7.33 -17.21
N LYS A 136 -8.80 -7.65 -17.80
CA LYS A 136 -8.73 -8.47 -19.01
C LYS A 136 -8.83 -9.96 -18.73
N VAL A 137 -8.23 -10.41 -17.62
CA VAL A 137 -8.20 -11.84 -17.24
C VAL A 137 -9.58 -12.31 -16.77
N PHE A 138 -10.32 -11.44 -16.14
CA PHE A 138 -11.66 -11.74 -15.63
C PHE A 138 -12.72 -10.91 -16.36
N PRO A 139 -13.43 -11.50 -17.33
CA PRO A 139 -14.50 -10.79 -18.03
C PRO A 139 -15.62 -10.40 -17.06
N PRO A 140 -16.41 -9.36 -17.39
CA PRO A 140 -17.54 -8.96 -16.58
C PRO A 140 -18.50 -10.12 -16.27
N SER A 141 -18.99 -10.15 -15.03
CA SER A 141 -19.90 -11.19 -14.56
C SER A 141 -20.95 -10.63 -13.59
N GLU A 142 -22.07 -11.33 -13.41
CA GLU A 142 -23.08 -10.96 -12.40
C GLU A 142 -22.49 -10.93 -10.97
N ALA A 143 -21.43 -11.70 -10.71
CA ALA A 143 -20.76 -11.71 -9.42
C ALA A 143 -20.05 -10.38 -9.09
N ASP A 144 -19.80 -9.53 -10.08
CA ASP A 144 -19.16 -8.22 -9.87
C ASP A 144 -20.10 -7.26 -9.13
N LYS A 145 -21.43 -7.45 -9.26
CA LYS A 145 -22.44 -6.68 -8.51
C LYS A 145 -22.39 -6.90 -6.99
N ASN A 146 -21.73 -7.96 -6.55
CA ASN A 146 -21.55 -8.27 -5.13
C ASN A 146 -20.28 -7.65 -4.55
N LEU A 147 -19.46 -6.97 -5.35
CA LEU A 147 -18.31 -6.24 -4.88
C LEU A 147 -18.77 -4.94 -4.19
N VAL A 148 -18.04 -4.57 -3.13
CA VAL A 148 -18.33 -3.36 -2.34
C VAL A 148 -17.15 -2.37 -2.43
N LEU A 149 -16.47 -2.39 -3.57
CA LEU A 149 -15.38 -1.46 -3.84
C LEU A 149 -15.92 -0.03 -3.85
N LYS A 150 -15.26 0.87 -3.14
CA LYS A 150 -15.55 2.30 -3.14
C LYS A 150 -14.50 3.08 -3.92
N PHE A 151 -13.27 2.61 -3.79
CA PHE A 151 -12.11 3.28 -4.32
C PHE A 151 -11.03 2.26 -4.66
N VAL A 152 -10.36 2.43 -5.81
CA VAL A 152 -9.20 1.62 -6.18
C VAL A 152 -8.06 2.51 -6.67
N TYR A 153 -6.83 2.18 -6.32
CA TYR A 153 -5.67 2.80 -6.92
C TYR A 153 -5.39 2.17 -8.28
N ALA A 154 -5.44 3.00 -9.31
CA ALA A 154 -5.28 2.66 -10.71
C ALA A 154 -4.04 3.36 -11.29
N PHE A 155 -2.87 3.06 -10.71
CA PHE A 155 -1.61 3.73 -11.04
C PHE A 155 -1.21 3.57 -12.50
N GLY A 156 -1.15 4.69 -13.22
CA GLY A 156 -0.73 4.73 -14.62
C GLY A 156 -1.64 4.00 -15.60
N TRP A 157 -2.89 3.72 -15.22
CA TRP A 157 -3.84 3.07 -16.11
C TRP A 157 -4.25 3.98 -17.26
N ARG A 158 -4.62 3.36 -18.37
CA ARG A 158 -5.26 4.08 -19.46
C ARG A 158 -6.63 4.59 -19.04
N PRO A 159 -7.09 5.75 -19.57
CA PRO A 159 -8.41 6.30 -19.25
C PRO A 159 -9.55 5.30 -19.50
N GLU A 160 -9.45 4.49 -20.57
CA GLU A 160 -10.45 3.48 -20.93
C GLU A 160 -10.57 2.39 -19.84
N SER A 161 -9.45 1.92 -19.30
CA SER A 161 -9.43 0.93 -18.23
C SER A 161 -10.00 1.48 -16.91
N LYS A 162 -9.76 2.78 -16.63
CA LYS A 162 -10.36 3.43 -15.45
C LYS A 162 -11.87 3.49 -15.57
N ARG A 163 -12.39 3.96 -16.70
CA ARG A 163 -13.84 4.00 -16.96
C ARG A 163 -14.48 2.62 -16.89
N GLU A 164 -13.84 1.61 -17.50
CA GLU A 164 -14.30 0.22 -17.42
C GLU A 164 -14.44 -0.26 -15.97
N ALA A 165 -13.44 0.01 -15.11
CA ALA A 165 -13.48 -0.37 -13.71
C ALA A 165 -14.59 0.38 -12.94
N GLU A 166 -14.74 1.67 -13.17
CA GLU A 166 -15.76 2.51 -12.53
C GLU A 166 -17.18 2.06 -12.90
N GLU A 167 -17.44 1.83 -14.17
CA GLU A 167 -18.74 1.32 -14.67
C GLU A 167 -19.04 -0.09 -14.17
N ARG A 168 -18.03 -0.97 -14.20
CA ARG A 168 -18.16 -2.37 -13.83
C ARG A 168 -18.35 -2.59 -12.35
N PHE A 169 -17.64 -1.85 -11.51
CA PHE A 169 -17.60 -2.08 -10.06
C PHE A 169 -18.32 -1.01 -9.25
N GLY A 170 -18.76 0.08 -9.86
CA GLY A 170 -19.40 1.19 -9.16
C GLY A 170 -18.47 1.90 -8.17
N CYS A 171 -17.17 1.96 -8.47
CA CYS A 171 -16.14 2.54 -7.61
C CYS A 171 -15.43 3.72 -8.29
N HIS A 172 -14.56 4.42 -7.55
CA HIS A 172 -13.67 5.43 -8.15
C HIS A 172 -12.30 4.82 -8.46
N ALA A 173 -11.85 4.91 -9.70
CA ALA A 173 -10.52 4.48 -10.13
C ALA A 173 -9.57 5.67 -10.15
N CYS A 174 -8.81 5.84 -9.08
CA CYS A 174 -7.98 7.02 -8.84
C CYS A 174 -6.52 6.75 -9.18
N ASP A 175 -5.91 7.73 -9.82
CA ASP A 175 -4.47 7.75 -10.05
C ASP A 175 -3.76 8.52 -8.94
N ALA A 176 -2.47 8.27 -8.82
CA ALA A 176 -1.59 9.02 -7.95
C ALA A 176 -0.17 9.00 -8.51
N HIS A 177 0.61 9.98 -8.14
CA HIS A 177 2.04 9.99 -8.40
C HIS A 177 2.82 10.04 -7.09
N GLY A 178 3.81 9.18 -7.02
CA GLY A 178 4.71 9.10 -5.87
C GLY A 178 6.02 8.42 -6.24
N MET A 179 6.96 8.50 -5.34
CA MET A 179 8.23 7.79 -5.45
C MET A 179 8.76 7.49 -4.05
N THR A 180 9.67 6.53 -3.95
CA THR A 180 10.19 6.09 -2.65
C THR A 180 10.78 7.25 -1.84
N GLU A 181 11.43 8.20 -2.50
CA GLU A 181 12.10 9.33 -1.87
C GLU A 181 11.15 10.35 -1.25
N LEU A 182 9.91 10.43 -1.73
CA LEU A 182 8.97 11.47 -1.29
C LEU A 182 7.60 10.95 -0.84
N GLY A 183 7.32 9.67 -0.99
CA GLY A 183 5.98 9.13 -0.73
C GLY A 183 4.99 9.53 -1.82
N THR A 184 3.71 9.67 -1.47
CA THR A 184 2.69 10.16 -2.39
C THR A 184 2.79 11.66 -2.54
N ALA A 185 2.94 12.14 -3.76
CA ALA A 185 3.00 13.57 -4.08
C ALA A 185 1.63 14.12 -4.49
N THR A 186 0.94 13.40 -5.38
CA THR A 186 -0.39 13.77 -5.87
C THR A 186 -1.34 12.58 -5.84
N THR A 187 -2.63 12.86 -5.79
CA THR A 187 -3.69 11.87 -5.97
C THR A 187 -4.92 12.52 -6.59
N THR A 188 -5.67 11.76 -7.36
CA THR A 188 -6.97 12.22 -7.88
C THR A 188 -7.98 12.27 -6.74
N PRO A 189 -8.64 13.41 -6.51
CA PRO A 189 -9.67 13.52 -5.48
C PRO A 189 -10.91 12.67 -5.83
N ILE A 190 -11.50 12.00 -4.84
CA ILE A 190 -12.71 11.18 -5.02
C ILE A 190 -13.92 12.02 -5.46
N HIS A 191 -14.02 13.25 -5.00
CA HIS A 191 -15.16 14.14 -5.28
C HIS A 191 -14.93 15.10 -6.45
N ALA A 192 -13.81 14.99 -7.15
CA ALA A 192 -13.61 15.77 -8.36
C ALA A 192 -14.43 15.16 -9.49
N GLY A 193 -15.36 15.92 -10.03
CA GLY A 193 -16.16 15.49 -11.17
C GLY A 193 -15.28 14.98 -12.31
N GLU A 194 -15.69 13.89 -12.91
CA GLU A 194 -14.96 13.00 -13.83
C GLU A 194 -14.13 13.67 -14.91
N LYS A 195 -14.53 14.84 -15.36
CA LYS A 195 -13.94 15.50 -16.55
C LYS A 195 -12.57 16.13 -16.35
N ASN A 196 -12.15 16.40 -15.12
CA ASN A 196 -10.94 17.18 -14.89
C ASN A 196 -9.67 16.35 -14.61
N PHE A 197 -9.80 15.03 -14.39
CA PHE A 197 -8.69 14.19 -13.91
C PHE A 197 -8.36 12.97 -14.77
N GLU A 198 -9.00 12.78 -15.91
CA GLU A 198 -8.80 11.57 -16.76
C GLU A 198 -7.35 11.34 -17.21
N ARG A 199 -6.55 12.40 -17.34
CA ARG A 199 -5.17 12.34 -17.84
C ARG A 199 -4.17 12.99 -16.91
N THR A 200 -4.48 13.05 -15.64
CA THR A 200 -3.61 13.62 -14.60
C THR A 200 -3.43 12.65 -13.45
N CYS A 201 -2.35 12.79 -12.72
CA CYS A 201 -2.14 12.11 -11.45
C CYS A 201 -2.74 12.90 -10.28
N GLY A 202 -3.61 13.85 -10.52
CA GLY A 202 -4.39 14.57 -9.54
C GLY A 202 -3.73 15.82 -8.97
N MET A 203 -4.12 16.15 -7.75
CA MET A 203 -3.70 17.33 -6.99
C MET A 203 -2.66 16.95 -5.94
N PRO A 204 -1.83 17.92 -5.48
CA PRO A 204 -0.92 17.68 -4.36
C PRO A 204 -1.67 17.11 -3.15
N THR A 205 -1.09 16.13 -2.49
CA THR A 205 -1.58 15.70 -1.17
C THR A 205 -1.42 16.84 -0.16
N PRO A 206 -2.23 16.89 0.91
CA PRO A 206 -2.27 18.03 1.83
C PRO A 206 -0.95 18.44 2.47
N ASP A 207 -0.03 17.51 2.58
CA ASP A 207 1.31 17.70 3.15
C ASP A 207 2.39 18.06 2.11
N ARG A 208 2.00 18.24 0.83
CA ARG A 208 2.92 18.50 -0.28
C ARG A 208 2.69 19.86 -0.92
N ARG A 209 3.82 20.46 -1.34
CA ARG A 209 3.83 21.65 -2.18
C ARG A 209 4.58 21.32 -3.47
N LEU A 210 3.91 21.48 -4.61
CA LEU A 210 4.51 21.34 -5.92
C LEU A 210 4.83 22.73 -6.48
N LYS A 211 5.98 22.86 -7.13
CA LYS A 211 6.42 24.07 -7.82
C LYS A 211 6.37 23.82 -9.32
#